data_6a2dc6e18ebeaa80ccdd98ce6e1723ec
#
_entry.id   6a2dc6e18ebeaa80ccdd98ce6e1723ec
#
_cell.length_a   1.000
_cell.length_b   1.000
_cell.length_c   1.000
_cell.angle_alpha   90.00
_cell.angle_beta   90.00
_cell.angle_gamma   90.00
#
_symmetry.space_group_name_H-M   'P 1'
#
loop_
_entity.id
_entity.type
_entity.pdbx_description
1 polymer ?
#
loop_
_entity_poly.entity_id
_entity_poly.type
_entity_poly.pdbx_seq_one_letter_code
_entity_poly.pdbx_strand_id
1 'polypeptide(L)'
;AIGHNALVTQDFANSTDTHNTAVGYAAGGGITIGVKNVLMGSSAGVALTDADFNVAIGHLALTADTLGSRSVAIGRAALNAQNFTSATDSYNVAVGDAAGGAITDGVQNTLIGGLAGDALTDADHNVAVGLNALTSDTLGSKSTAIGTGALGTQNFTSATNVYNTAVGYDAGVSVTTGINNTLIGALSGDALTDADSNTAIGINTLATDRLGSRSVAIGQGSLFSQNFGTATNTLNTAVGYEAGVLLNGGVNCTFIGGSAGVFATTADNSTFIGTNAGKGITGARLTGNNNTAVGKDAGLLLQGGAAENTIFGALAGDAITTGGENCLFGMGAGGSIQTSIRNTFFGDDAGNTCTTGDSNVAMGHAAMGQGVTTGDFNVAIGFAAGNVLTSGTLNTVIGKSAGAVVSTGVQNTFVGALCGDGTNDGNENTAVGMAALSGNCGGGNTAVGKDAGEAITGSNNTVMGKSAGKAVTGGSNNMLLGVDSGLSGSPGGVHTTSSNRIALGDENVTNCHIQVDWTVASDQRDKADFTALDLGLDFVKA
;
A
#
# COMPACT_ATOMS: atom_id res chain seq x y z
N ALA A 1 54.68 -37.09 -23.21
CA ALA A 1 53.85 -38.11 -22.56
C ALA A 1 54.64 -38.86 -21.49
N ILE A 2 54.01 -39.12 -20.36
CA ILE A 2 54.56 -39.90 -19.24
C ILE A 2 53.48 -40.89 -18.77
N GLY A 3 53.75 -42.21 -18.89
CA GLY A 3 52.84 -43.27 -18.46
C GLY A 3 52.63 -44.35 -19.48
N HIS A 4 52.15 -45.54 -19.04
CA HIS A 4 51.82 -46.63 -19.92
C HIS A 4 50.65 -46.25 -20.84
N ASN A 5 50.77 -46.38 -22.15
CA ASN A 5 49.81 -46.02 -23.18
C ASN A 5 49.43 -44.53 -23.23
N ALA A 6 50.18 -43.60 -22.65
CA ALA A 6 49.97 -42.17 -22.79
C ALA A 6 50.28 -41.76 -24.25
N LEU A 7 49.31 -41.11 -24.98
CA LEU A 7 49.36 -40.71 -26.38
C LEU A 7 49.79 -41.85 -27.34
N VAL A 8 49.36 -43.09 -27.04
CA VAL A 8 49.84 -44.28 -27.75
C VAL A 8 49.43 -44.33 -29.22
N THR A 9 48.29 -43.71 -29.58
CA THR A 9 47.76 -43.69 -30.95
C THR A 9 48.07 -42.40 -31.72
N GLN A 10 48.79 -41.45 -31.08
CA GLN A 10 49.14 -40.18 -31.74
C GLN A 10 50.00 -40.41 -32.97
N ASP A 11 49.49 -40.10 -34.18
CA ASP A 11 50.20 -40.29 -35.44
C ASP A 11 49.86 -39.15 -36.41
N PHE A 12 50.85 -38.35 -36.70
CA PHE A 12 50.74 -37.26 -37.70
C PHE A 12 51.55 -37.60 -38.93
N ALA A 13 50.88 -37.61 -40.08
CA ALA A 13 51.50 -37.90 -41.37
C ALA A 13 52.57 -36.86 -41.85
N ASN A 14 52.59 -35.68 -41.24
CA ASN A 14 53.50 -34.56 -41.51
C ASN A 14 54.10 -34.01 -40.23
N SER A 15 55.18 -33.21 -40.28
CA SER A 15 55.78 -32.51 -39.15
C SER A 15 54.80 -31.50 -38.58
N THR A 16 54.00 -31.90 -37.57
CA THR A 16 53.04 -31.03 -36.86
C THR A 16 53.49 -30.84 -35.44
N ASP A 17 53.60 -29.59 -35.00
CA ASP A 17 53.84 -29.27 -33.59
C ASP A 17 52.54 -29.52 -32.83
N THR A 18 52.44 -30.64 -32.14
CA THR A 18 51.20 -31.09 -31.50
C THR A 18 50.89 -30.39 -30.18
N HIS A 19 51.94 -30.02 -29.45
CA HIS A 19 51.86 -29.38 -28.11
C HIS A 19 50.95 -30.11 -27.11
N ASN A 20 50.75 -31.43 -27.26
CA ASN A 20 50.00 -32.24 -26.29
C ASN A 20 50.85 -32.59 -25.06
N THR A 21 50.31 -32.45 -23.87
CA THR A 21 50.88 -32.89 -22.62
C THR A 21 50.03 -34.01 -22.03
N ALA A 22 50.61 -35.22 -21.83
CA ALA A 22 49.89 -36.34 -21.22
C ALA A 22 50.73 -37.01 -20.11
N VAL A 23 50.11 -37.14 -18.94
CA VAL A 23 50.74 -37.78 -17.76
C VAL A 23 49.72 -38.72 -17.09
N GLY A 24 49.97 -40.03 -17.11
CA GLY A 24 49.09 -41.03 -16.50
C GLY A 24 48.88 -42.25 -17.36
N TYR A 25 48.33 -43.32 -16.78
CA TYR A 25 47.97 -44.53 -17.53
C TYR A 25 46.91 -44.18 -18.56
N ALA A 26 47.14 -44.48 -19.81
CA ALA A 26 46.23 -44.25 -20.97
C ALA A 26 45.75 -42.77 -21.13
N ALA A 27 46.45 -41.79 -20.55
CA ALA A 27 46.13 -40.38 -20.74
C ALA A 27 46.23 -40.01 -22.23
N GLY A 28 45.12 -39.52 -22.87
CA GLY A 28 45.04 -39.20 -24.29
C GLY A 28 45.34 -40.43 -25.18
N GLY A 29 45.09 -41.64 -24.72
CA GLY A 29 45.46 -42.86 -25.46
C GLY A 29 44.84 -42.99 -26.85
N GLY A 30 43.67 -42.39 -27.12
CA GLY A 30 42.96 -42.38 -28.39
C GLY A 30 43.34 -41.25 -29.34
N ILE A 31 44.14 -40.26 -28.91
CA ILE A 31 44.46 -39.09 -29.76
C ILE A 31 45.17 -39.53 -31.01
N THR A 32 44.64 -39.16 -32.15
CA THR A 32 45.26 -39.36 -33.47
C THR A 32 45.92 -38.08 -33.98
N ILE A 33 45.11 -37.08 -34.34
CA ILE A 33 45.55 -35.81 -34.89
C ILE A 33 45.21 -34.58 -34.05
N GLY A 34 44.50 -34.76 -32.89
CA GLY A 34 44.20 -33.65 -31.97
C GLY A 34 45.43 -32.99 -31.39
N VAL A 35 45.38 -31.65 -31.22
CA VAL A 35 46.52 -30.82 -30.77
C VAL A 35 46.21 -29.97 -29.54
N LYS A 36 47.29 -29.54 -28.87
CA LYS A 36 47.23 -28.57 -27.76
C LYS A 36 46.36 -29.01 -26.57
N ASN A 37 46.32 -30.30 -26.25
CA ASN A 37 45.59 -30.86 -25.12
C ASN A 37 46.53 -31.04 -23.90
N VAL A 38 46.00 -30.79 -22.71
CA VAL A 38 46.70 -31.07 -21.41
C VAL A 38 45.90 -32.15 -20.69
N LEU A 39 46.47 -33.37 -20.55
CA LEU A 39 45.79 -34.55 -20.06
C LEU A 39 46.59 -35.17 -18.91
N MET A 40 46.11 -35.07 -17.67
CA MET A 40 46.78 -35.56 -16.46
C MET A 40 45.87 -36.44 -15.60
N GLY A 41 46.18 -37.71 -15.50
CA GLY A 41 45.41 -38.70 -14.73
C GLY A 41 45.20 -39.99 -15.48
N SER A 42 44.83 -41.05 -14.76
CA SER A 42 44.51 -42.33 -15.40
C SER A 42 43.25 -42.15 -16.27
N SER A 43 43.34 -42.51 -17.55
CA SER A 43 42.29 -42.40 -18.57
C SER A 43 41.75 -40.97 -18.80
N ALA A 44 42.50 -39.93 -18.47
CA ALA A 44 42.12 -38.54 -18.78
C ALA A 44 42.11 -38.37 -20.31
N GLY A 45 40.97 -37.96 -20.89
CA GLY A 45 40.78 -37.75 -22.32
C GLY A 45 41.11 -39.00 -23.17
N VAL A 46 40.88 -40.21 -22.65
CA VAL A 46 41.37 -41.45 -23.29
C VAL A 46 40.71 -41.69 -24.65
N ALA A 47 39.45 -41.27 -24.90
CA ALA A 47 38.72 -41.46 -26.14
C ALA A 47 38.93 -40.33 -27.14
N LEU A 48 39.54 -39.21 -26.78
CA LEU A 48 39.79 -38.07 -27.72
C LEU A 48 40.54 -38.55 -28.95
N THR A 49 40.10 -38.14 -30.13
CA THR A 49 40.74 -38.49 -31.40
C THR A 49 41.26 -37.24 -32.13
N ASP A 50 40.40 -36.41 -32.71
CA ASP A 50 40.71 -35.18 -33.44
C ASP A 50 40.17 -33.93 -32.66
N ALA A 51 40.33 -33.95 -31.37
CA ALA A 51 39.83 -32.90 -30.44
C ALA A 51 40.97 -32.02 -29.96
N ASP A 52 40.77 -30.71 -29.99
CA ASP A 52 41.78 -29.71 -29.72
C ASP A 52 41.55 -28.86 -28.47
N PHE A 53 42.62 -28.34 -27.87
CA PHE A 53 42.58 -27.32 -26.84
C PHE A 53 41.83 -27.77 -25.56
N ASN A 54 41.80 -29.06 -25.25
CA ASN A 54 41.17 -29.57 -24.03
C ASN A 54 42.15 -29.61 -22.83
N VAL A 55 41.63 -29.34 -21.63
CA VAL A 55 42.33 -29.58 -20.37
C VAL A 55 41.54 -30.65 -19.60
N ALA A 56 42.10 -31.84 -19.43
CA ALA A 56 41.52 -32.92 -18.63
C ALA A 56 42.48 -33.33 -17.52
N ILE A 57 42.18 -33.01 -16.27
CA ILE A 57 43.01 -33.30 -15.11
C ILE A 57 42.21 -34.06 -14.04
N GLY A 58 42.51 -35.34 -13.88
CA GLY A 58 41.81 -36.21 -12.94
C GLY A 58 41.57 -37.62 -13.51
N HIS A 59 41.34 -38.59 -12.62
CA HIS A 59 40.96 -39.93 -13.07
C HIS A 59 39.61 -39.88 -13.79
N LEU A 60 39.56 -40.40 -15.03
CA LEU A 60 38.38 -40.40 -15.91
C LEU A 60 37.85 -38.99 -16.28
N ALA A 61 38.63 -37.94 -16.16
CA ALA A 61 38.23 -36.63 -16.67
C ALA A 61 38.13 -36.65 -18.19
N LEU A 62 37.01 -36.17 -18.80
CA LEU A 62 36.72 -36.11 -20.22
C LEU A 62 36.98 -37.47 -20.94
N THR A 63 36.57 -38.56 -20.32
CA THR A 63 36.99 -39.90 -20.73
C THR A 63 36.29 -40.42 -21.98
N ALA A 64 35.03 -40.04 -22.26
CA ALA A 64 34.23 -40.57 -23.35
C ALA A 64 34.27 -39.70 -24.62
N ASP A 65 34.68 -38.44 -24.53
CA ASP A 65 34.64 -37.50 -25.64
C ASP A 65 35.62 -37.87 -26.77
N THR A 66 35.14 -37.78 -27.99
CA THR A 66 35.94 -38.12 -29.17
C THR A 66 36.35 -36.90 -29.99
N LEU A 67 35.42 -35.95 -30.23
CA LEU A 67 35.61 -34.82 -31.17
C LEU A 67 35.29 -33.45 -30.54
N GLY A 68 34.99 -33.39 -29.21
CA GLY A 68 34.75 -32.14 -28.52
C GLY A 68 36.03 -31.38 -28.20
N SER A 69 36.06 -30.12 -28.56
CA SER A 69 37.20 -29.24 -28.35
C SER A 69 36.92 -28.13 -27.33
N ARG A 70 37.97 -27.55 -26.76
CA ARG A 70 37.94 -26.38 -25.87
C ARG A 70 37.19 -26.63 -24.56
N SER A 71 37.20 -27.87 -24.06
CA SER A 71 36.67 -28.21 -22.73
C SER A 71 37.75 -28.12 -21.66
N VAL A 72 37.33 -27.73 -20.42
CA VAL A 72 38.16 -27.80 -19.21
C VAL A 72 37.47 -28.75 -18.22
N ALA A 73 38.05 -29.92 -17.97
CA ALA A 73 37.59 -30.94 -17.05
C ALA A 73 38.62 -31.20 -15.96
N ILE A 74 38.42 -30.70 -14.75
CA ILE A 74 39.36 -30.85 -13.63
C ILE A 74 38.65 -31.50 -12.43
N GLY A 75 39.03 -32.70 -12.12
CA GLY A 75 38.41 -33.50 -11.05
C GLY A 75 38.18 -34.95 -11.50
N ARG A 76 37.94 -35.84 -10.53
CA ARG A 76 37.55 -37.22 -10.82
C ARG A 76 36.23 -37.22 -11.62
N ALA A 77 36.21 -37.87 -12.78
CA ALA A 77 35.01 -38.01 -13.63
C ALA A 77 34.33 -36.66 -14.05
N ALA A 78 35.05 -35.51 -14.04
CA ALA A 78 34.56 -34.27 -14.63
C ALA A 78 34.32 -34.46 -16.12
N LEU A 79 33.14 -34.12 -16.66
CA LEU A 79 32.71 -34.28 -18.07
C LEU A 79 32.95 -35.72 -18.60
N ASN A 80 32.79 -36.73 -17.76
CA ASN A 80 33.20 -38.09 -18.16
C ASN A 80 32.29 -38.72 -19.22
N ALA A 81 31.04 -38.30 -19.34
CA ALA A 81 30.11 -38.77 -20.37
C ALA A 81 30.06 -37.88 -21.63
N GLN A 82 30.72 -36.70 -21.63
CA GLN A 82 30.74 -35.81 -22.80
C GLN A 82 31.23 -36.58 -24.02
N ASN A 83 30.46 -36.54 -25.14
CA ASN A 83 30.87 -37.24 -26.34
C ASN A 83 30.23 -36.64 -27.60
N PHE A 84 30.92 -35.72 -28.25
CA PHE A 84 30.49 -35.13 -29.51
C PHE A 84 30.83 -36.06 -30.68
N THR A 85 29.85 -36.37 -31.52
CA THR A 85 30.00 -37.21 -32.71
C THR A 85 30.43 -36.42 -33.96
N SER A 86 30.57 -35.11 -33.85
CA SER A 86 31.10 -34.18 -34.85
C SER A 86 32.07 -33.20 -34.18
N ALA A 87 32.98 -32.62 -34.95
CA ALA A 87 33.91 -31.61 -34.45
C ALA A 87 33.14 -30.42 -33.87
N THR A 88 33.14 -30.26 -32.55
CA THR A 88 32.36 -29.27 -31.83
C THR A 88 33.21 -28.51 -30.82
N ASP A 89 33.20 -27.19 -30.90
CA ASP A 89 33.75 -26.32 -29.84
C ASP A 89 32.76 -26.27 -28.67
N SER A 90 32.95 -27.08 -27.65
CA SER A 90 31.99 -27.24 -26.54
C SER A 90 32.02 -26.09 -25.52
N TYR A 91 33.20 -25.51 -25.28
CA TYR A 91 33.43 -24.48 -24.28
C TYR A 91 32.87 -24.84 -22.86
N ASN A 92 32.81 -26.13 -22.53
CA ASN A 92 32.39 -26.55 -21.19
C ASN A 92 33.55 -26.39 -20.21
N VAL A 93 33.27 -25.85 -19.04
CA VAL A 93 34.21 -25.77 -17.91
C VAL A 93 33.62 -26.55 -16.74
N ALA A 94 34.23 -27.64 -16.33
CA ALA A 94 33.86 -28.45 -15.19
C ALA A 94 35.03 -28.63 -14.23
N VAL A 95 34.91 -28.14 -13.02
CA VAL A 95 35.94 -28.23 -11.96
C VAL A 95 35.32 -28.78 -10.68
N GLY A 96 35.62 -30.01 -10.36
CA GLY A 96 35.07 -30.70 -9.17
C GLY A 96 34.89 -32.20 -9.42
N ASP A 97 34.65 -32.95 -8.35
CA ASP A 97 34.31 -34.36 -8.44
C ASP A 97 32.98 -34.56 -9.18
N ALA A 98 32.97 -35.28 -10.28
CA ALA A 98 31.83 -35.54 -11.14
C ALA A 98 31.08 -34.28 -11.64
N ALA A 99 31.72 -33.10 -11.67
CA ALA A 99 31.12 -31.89 -12.22
C ALA A 99 30.75 -32.14 -13.70
N GLY A 100 29.48 -31.90 -14.09
CA GLY A 100 28.97 -32.16 -15.43
C GLY A 100 29.11 -33.61 -15.87
N GLY A 101 29.09 -34.56 -14.92
CA GLY A 101 29.42 -35.97 -15.20
C GLY A 101 28.53 -36.64 -16.25
N ALA A 102 27.28 -36.27 -16.40
CA ALA A 102 26.34 -36.83 -17.37
C ALA A 102 26.24 -36.04 -18.69
N ILE A 103 26.91 -34.89 -18.82
CA ILE A 103 26.86 -34.11 -20.08
C ILE A 103 27.29 -35.00 -21.26
N THR A 104 26.43 -35.05 -22.29
CA THR A 104 26.69 -35.70 -23.57
C THR A 104 26.98 -34.67 -24.65
N ASP A 105 25.96 -33.94 -25.11
CA ASP A 105 26.04 -32.99 -26.21
C ASP A 105 25.86 -31.52 -25.79
N GLY A 106 25.62 -31.27 -24.48
CA GLY A 106 25.47 -29.90 -23.93
C GLY A 106 26.73 -29.06 -24.10
N VAL A 107 26.57 -27.77 -24.44
CA VAL A 107 27.68 -26.83 -24.68
C VAL A 107 27.60 -25.58 -23.80
N GLN A 108 28.77 -24.91 -23.65
CA GLN A 108 28.90 -23.61 -22.99
C GLN A 108 28.41 -23.61 -21.53
N ASN A 109 28.60 -24.70 -20.81
CA ASN A 109 28.29 -24.80 -19.37
C ASN A 109 29.54 -24.49 -18.53
N THR A 110 29.34 -23.77 -17.41
CA THR A 110 30.36 -23.52 -16.38
C THR A 110 29.92 -24.17 -15.07
N LEU A 111 30.59 -25.27 -14.69
CA LEU A 111 30.21 -26.15 -13.59
C LEU A 111 31.37 -26.28 -12.59
N ILE A 112 31.29 -25.62 -11.43
CA ILE A 112 32.39 -25.56 -10.46
C ILE A 112 31.90 -26.00 -9.09
N GLY A 113 32.36 -27.15 -8.65
CA GLY A 113 31.96 -27.78 -7.37
C GLY A 113 31.72 -29.27 -7.54
N GLY A 114 31.78 -30.02 -6.46
CA GLY A 114 31.42 -31.45 -6.47
C GLY A 114 29.96 -31.60 -6.88
N LEU A 115 29.67 -32.47 -7.87
CA LEU A 115 28.33 -32.73 -8.36
C LEU A 115 27.60 -31.49 -8.92
N ALA A 116 28.34 -30.44 -9.34
CA ALA A 116 27.75 -29.29 -9.99
C ALA A 116 27.26 -29.68 -11.39
N GLY A 117 25.93 -29.59 -11.63
CA GLY A 117 25.29 -29.94 -12.92
C GLY A 117 25.57 -31.37 -13.37
N ASP A 118 25.72 -32.31 -12.44
CA ASP A 118 26.17 -33.66 -12.74
C ASP A 118 25.13 -34.52 -13.47
N ALA A 119 23.85 -34.15 -13.42
CA ALA A 119 22.78 -34.79 -14.19
C ALA A 119 22.51 -34.16 -15.56
N LEU A 120 23.08 -32.98 -15.87
CA LEU A 120 22.89 -32.33 -17.18
C LEU A 120 23.33 -33.26 -18.33
N THR A 121 22.51 -33.35 -19.38
CA THR A 121 22.82 -34.17 -20.55
C THR A 121 23.03 -33.32 -21.81
N ASP A 122 21.96 -32.82 -22.44
CA ASP A 122 21.98 -31.97 -23.64
C ASP A 122 21.48 -30.54 -23.30
N ALA A 123 21.96 -30.02 -22.19
CA ALA A 123 21.60 -28.70 -21.67
C ALA A 123 22.72 -27.70 -21.87
N ASP A 124 22.37 -26.48 -22.29
CA ASP A 124 23.34 -25.47 -22.73
C ASP A 124 23.34 -24.21 -21.82
N HIS A 125 24.47 -23.52 -21.81
CA HIS A 125 24.60 -22.18 -21.27
C HIS A 125 24.27 -22.08 -19.76
N ASN A 126 24.49 -23.14 -18.99
CA ASN A 126 24.26 -23.13 -17.55
C ASN A 126 25.52 -22.69 -16.78
N VAL A 127 25.31 -21.97 -15.70
CA VAL A 127 26.34 -21.67 -14.70
C VAL A 127 25.95 -22.32 -13.39
N ALA A 128 26.70 -23.32 -12.93
CA ALA A 128 26.52 -23.96 -11.63
C ALA A 128 27.81 -23.88 -10.80
N VAL A 129 27.80 -23.13 -9.70
CA VAL A 129 28.95 -22.94 -8.83
C VAL A 129 28.58 -23.26 -7.39
N GLY A 130 29.07 -24.36 -6.88
CA GLY A 130 28.80 -24.86 -5.51
C GLY A 130 28.57 -26.36 -5.47
N LEU A 131 28.68 -26.96 -4.30
CA LEU A 131 28.35 -28.37 -4.08
C LEU A 131 26.85 -28.58 -4.39
N ASN A 132 26.52 -29.58 -5.24
CA ASN A 132 25.16 -29.90 -5.67
C ASN A 132 24.37 -28.72 -6.32
N ALA A 133 25.05 -27.71 -6.84
CA ALA A 133 24.38 -26.67 -7.61
C ALA A 133 23.85 -27.28 -8.93
N LEU A 134 22.55 -27.14 -9.21
CA LEU A 134 21.87 -27.65 -10.43
C LEU A 134 22.06 -29.16 -10.65
N THR A 135 22.10 -29.93 -9.55
CA THR A 135 22.53 -31.34 -9.58
C THR A 135 21.48 -32.29 -10.20
N SER A 136 20.19 -31.93 -10.24
CA SER A 136 19.13 -32.82 -10.72
C SER A 136 18.63 -32.53 -12.14
N ASP A 137 19.00 -31.40 -12.72
CA ASP A 137 18.48 -30.96 -14.03
C ASP A 137 19.12 -31.77 -15.18
N THR A 138 18.30 -32.16 -16.13
CA THR A 138 18.76 -32.98 -17.27
C THR A 138 18.81 -32.19 -18.57
N LEU A 139 17.75 -31.39 -18.88
CA LEU A 139 17.60 -30.73 -20.18
C LEU A 139 17.25 -29.22 -20.06
N GLY A 140 17.33 -28.66 -18.85
CA GLY A 140 17.12 -27.24 -18.62
C GLY A 140 18.34 -26.39 -18.99
N SER A 141 18.17 -25.40 -19.83
CA SER A 141 19.25 -24.52 -20.33
C SER A 141 19.11 -23.10 -19.80
N LYS A 142 20.24 -22.37 -19.75
CA LYS A 142 20.32 -20.93 -19.42
C LYS A 142 19.96 -20.61 -17.95
N SER A 143 20.25 -21.53 -17.05
CA SER A 143 20.13 -21.30 -15.61
C SER A 143 21.46 -20.83 -15.01
N THR A 144 21.38 -19.99 -13.97
CA THR A 144 22.52 -19.58 -13.15
C THR A 144 22.27 -20.02 -11.70
N ALA A 145 23.04 -20.98 -11.21
CA ALA A 145 22.94 -21.52 -9.86
C ALA A 145 24.29 -21.33 -9.11
N ILE A 146 24.37 -20.40 -8.19
CA ILE A 146 25.58 -20.08 -7.44
C ILE A 146 25.33 -20.25 -5.93
N GLY A 147 25.90 -21.26 -5.35
CA GLY A 147 25.75 -21.62 -3.93
C GLY A 147 25.54 -23.12 -3.77
N THR A 148 25.86 -23.64 -2.60
CA THR A 148 25.55 -25.03 -2.26
C THR A 148 24.04 -25.26 -2.36
N GLY A 149 23.60 -26.28 -3.10
CA GLY A 149 22.19 -26.64 -3.25
C GLY A 149 21.35 -25.68 -4.12
N ALA A 150 21.92 -24.60 -4.67
CA ALA A 150 21.17 -23.68 -5.52
C ALA A 150 20.53 -24.41 -6.71
N LEU A 151 19.20 -24.28 -6.90
CA LEU A 151 18.40 -25.01 -7.90
C LEU A 151 18.62 -26.54 -7.88
N GLY A 152 18.88 -27.11 -6.69
CA GLY A 152 19.31 -28.49 -6.56
C GLY A 152 18.30 -29.53 -7.08
N THR A 153 17.00 -29.24 -7.09
CA THR A 153 15.96 -30.15 -7.59
C THR A 153 15.38 -29.75 -8.94
N GLN A 154 15.85 -28.65 -9.55
CA GLN A 154 15.42 -28.27 -10.89
C GLN A 154 15.59 -29.46 -11.84
N ASN A 155 14.53 -29.82 -12.58
CA ASN A 155 14.63 -30.94 -13.52
C ASN A 155 13.62 -30.84 -14.66
N PHE A 156 14.12 -30.48 -15.84
CA PHE A 156 13.37 -30.45 -17.09
C PHE A 156 13.64 -31.70 -17.90
N THR A 157 12.59 -32.43 -18.22
CA THR A 157 12.65 -33.68 -19.02
C THR A 157 12.51 -33.44 -20.52
N SER A 158 12.42 -32.18 -20.95
CA SER A 158 12.43 -31.70 -22.33
C SER A 158 13.34 -30.48 -22.45
N ALA A 159 13.94 -30.28 -23.61
CA ALA A 159 14.82 -29.13 -23.86
C ALA A 159 14.04 -27.83 -23.62
N THR A 160 14.40 -27.10 -22.56
CA THR A 160 13.69 -25.91 -22.10
C THR A 160 14.68 -24.79 -21.79
N ASN A 161 14.39 -23.59 -22.30
CA ASN A 161 15.09 -22.38 -21.87
C ASN A 161 14.47 -21.90 -20.55
N VAL A 162 15.17 -22.07 -19.44
CA VAL A 162 14.62 -21.92 -18.08
C VAL A 162 14.76 -20.50 -17.55
N TYR A 163 15.90 -19.87 -17.75
CA TYR A 163 16.22 -18.52 -17.30
C TYR A 163 16.09 -18.30 -15.77
N ASN A 164 16.25 -19.32 -14.95
CA ASN A 164 16.34 -19.16 -13.51
C ASN A 164 17.71 -18.63 -13.09
N THR A 165 17.72 -17.67 -12.16
CA THR A 165 18.93 -17.19 -11.49
C THR A 165 18.78 -17.40 -9.99
N ALA A 166 19.59 -18.27 -9.40
CA ALA A 166 19.63 -18.54 -7.98
C ALA A 166 21.06 -18.31 -7.44
N VAL A 167 21.19 -17.40 -6.46
CA VAL A 167 22.47 -17.05 -5.84
C VAL A 167 22.33 -17.07 -4.34
N GLY A 168 22.87 -18.07 -3.69
CA GLY A 168 22.83 -18.26 -2.22
C GLY A 168 22.77 -19.72 -1.83
N TYR A 169 22.99 -20.00 -0.55
CA TYR A 169 22.80 -21.33 0.03
C TYR A 169 21.33 -21.76 -0.09
N ASP A 170 21.07 -22.91 -0.70
CA ASP A 170 19.74 -23.45 -0.97
C ASP A 170 18.76 -22.47 -1.63
N ALA A 171 19.24 -21.48 -2.40
CA ALA A 171 18.38 -20.59 -3.16
C ALA A 171 17.61 -21.38 -4.23
N GLY A 172 16.27 -21.37 -4.16
CA GLY A 172 15.41 -22.13 -5.07
C GLY A 172 15.62 -23.65 -5.02
N VAL A 173 16.08 -24.20 -3.90
CA VAL A 173 16.46 -25.62 -3.81
C VAL A 173 15.35 -26.58 -4.22
N SER A 174 14.07 -26.23 -3.98
CA SER A 174 12.91 -27.06 -4.33
C SER A 174 12.31 -26.76 -5.71
N VAL A 175 12.83 -25.78 -6.47
CA VAL A 175 12.36 -25.49 -7.82
C VAL A 175 12.49 -26.75 -8.68
N THR A 176 11.39 -27.18 -9.29
CA THR A 176 11.35 -28.35 -10.20
C THR A 176 11.21 -27.91 -11.65
N THR A 177 10.06 -27.37 -12.03
CA THR A 177 9.71 -26.95 -13.39
C THR A 177 9.39 -25.47 -13.54
N GLY A 178 9.48 -24.70 -12.45
CA GLY A 178 9.30 -23.24 -12.48
C GLY A 178 10.40 -22.54 -13.31
N ILE A 179 10.03 -21.50 -14.08
CA ILE A 179 10.91 -20.74 -14.98
C ILE A 179 10.92 -19.24 -14.69
N ASN A 180 11.94 -18.56 -15.22
CA ASN A 180 12.09 -17.11 -15.14
C ASN A 180 12.14 -16.55 -13.70
N ASN A 181 12.64 -17.31 -12.75
CA ASN A 181 12.77 -16.87 -11.36
C ASN A 181 14.15 -16.23 -11.09
N THR A 182 14.17 -15.15 -10.31
CA THR A 182 15.38 -14.51 -9.78
C THR A 182 15.39 -14.64 -8.27
N LEU A 183 16.25 -15.50 -7.72
CA LEU A 183 16.28 -15.91 -6.31
C LEU A 183 17.68 -15.61 -5.73
N ILE A 184 17.82 -14.51 -4.99
CA ILE A 184 19.13 -14.05 -4.50
C ILE A 184 19.11 -13.92 -2.97
N GLY A 185 19.87 -14.75 -2.30
CA GLY A 185 19.95 -14.84 -0.83
C GLY A 185 19.82 -16.26 -0.35
N ALA A 186 20.32 -16.54 0.85
CA ALA A 186 20.14 -17.87 1.44
C ALA A 186 18.65 -18.17 1.67
N LEU A 187 18.21 -19.38 1.28
CA LEU A 187 16.81 -19.83 1.41
C LEU A 187 15.80 -18.88 0.72
N SER A 188 16.24 -18.20 -0.34
CA SER A 188 15.36 -17.37 -1.15
C SER A 188 14.55 -18.26 -2.08
N GLY A 189 13.20 -18.23 -1.97
CA GLY A 189 12.30 -19.06 -2.77
C GLY A 189 12.55 -20.56 -2.64
N ASP A 190 13.03 -21.01 -1.49
CA ASP A 190 13.49 -22.39 -1.28
C ASP A 190 12.38 -23.44 -1.32
N ALA A 191 11.11 -23.05 -1.09
CA ALA A 191 9.95 -23.94 -1.23
C ALA A 191 9.29 -23.89 -2.63
N LEU A 192 9.63 -22.94 -3.51
CA LEU A 192 9.04 -22.85 -4.85
C LEU A 192 9.24 -24.14 -5.62
N THR A 193 8.19 -24.63 -6.29
CA THR A 193 8.25 -25.85 -7.11
C THR A 193 8.03 -25.55 -8.59
N ASP A 194 6.79 -25.29 -9.00
CA ASP A 194 6.36 -25.02 -10.38
C ASP A 194 5.84 -23.56 -10.51
N ALA A 195 6.49 -22.66 -9.81
CA ALA A 195 6.14 -21.24 -9.78
C ALA A 195 7.05 -20.43 -10.69
N ASP A 196 6.46 -19.50 -11.46
CA ASP A 196 7.15 -18.77 -12.52
C ASP A 196 7.30 -17.27 -12.21
N SER A 197 8.35 -16.68 -12.78
CA SER A 197 8.50 -15.23 -12.89
C SER A 197 8.53 -14.50 -11.54
N ASN A 198 9.05 -15.13 -10.51
CA ASN A 198 9.23 -14.53 -9.20
C ASN A 198 10.59 -13.83 -9.08
N THR A 199 10.61 -12.71 -8.38
CA THR A 199 11.84 -12.03 -7.95
C THR A 199 11.90 -12.04 -6.44
N ALA A 200 12.83 -12.81 -5.86
CA ALA A 200 13.04 -12.92 -4.43
C ALA A 200 14.49 -12.57 -4.08
N ILE A 201 14.70 -11.43 -3.40
CA ILE A 201 16.04 -10.93 -3.07
C ILE A 201 16.16 -10.65 -1.56
N GLY A 202 16.92 -11.46 -0.86
CA GLY A 202 17.13 -11.39 0.59
C GLY A 202 17.05 -12.77 1.22
N ILE A 203 17.49 -12.88 2.46
CA ILE A 203 17.40 -14.14 3.21
C ILE A 203 15.94 -14.45 3.57
N ASN A 204 15.53 -15.72 3.39
CA ASN A 204 14.16 -16.20 3.66
C ASN A 204 13.07 -15.39 2.94
N THR A 205 13.34 -14.83 1.77
CA THR A 205 12.30 -14.19 0.94
C THR A 205 11.48 -15.25 0.22
N LEU A 206 10.14 -15.12 0.22
CA LEU A 206 9.22 -16.04 -0.47
C LEU A 206 9.49 -17.52 -0.12
N ALA A 207 9.83 -17.78 1.16
CA ALA A 207 10.42 -19.05 1.57
C ALA A 207 9.42 -20.20 1.73
N THR A 208 8.11 -19.93 1.85
CA THR A 208 7.11 -21.00 2.02
C THR A 208 6.18 -21.17 0.83
N ASP A 209 6.26 -20.32 -0.17
CA ASP A 209 5.40 -20.40 -1.36
C ASP A 209 5.83 -21.56 -2.27
N ARG A 210 4.85 -22.26 -2.78
CA ARG A 210 5.09 -23.41 -3.67
C ARG A 210 4.71 -23.14 -5.11
N LEU A 211 3.55 -22.50 -5.35
CA LEU A 211 2.91 -22.38 -6.66
C LEU A 211 2.47 -20.96 -6.99
N GLY A 212 2.82 -19.97 -6.17
CA GLY A 212 2.55 -18.56 -6.43
C GLY A 212 3.54 -17.97 -7.43
N SER A 213 3.06 -17.40 -8.51
CA SER A 213 3.85 -16.81 -9.59
C SER A 213 3.72 -15.29 -9.66
N ARG A 214 4.74 -14.62 -10.25
CA ARG A 214 4.74 -13.19 -10.50
C ARG A 214 4.77 -12.33 -9.25
N SER A 215 5.41 -12.81 -8.19
CA SER A 215 5.68 -12.03 -6.99
C SER A 215 7.03 -11.32 -7.07
N VAL A 216 7.11 -10.14 -6.45
CA VAL A 216 8.35 -9.41 -6.18
C VAL A 216 8.53 -9.30 -4.66
N ALA A 217 9.55 -9.96 -4.12
CA ALA A 217 9.88 -9.97 -2.70
C ALA A 217 11.34 -9.52 -2.52
N ILE A 218 11.56 -8.33 -1.96
CA ILE A 218 12.90 -7.76 -1.77
C ILE A 218 13.08 -7.33 -0.31
N GLY A 219 14.06 -7.90 0.36
CA GLY A 219 14.34 -7.67 1.79
C GLY A 219 14.15 -8.92 2.61
N GLN A 220 14.89 -9.05 3.70
CA GLN A 220 14.82 -10.23 4.58
C GLN A 220 13.38 -10.50 5.02
N GLY A 221 12.92 -11.73 4.82
CA GLY A 221 11.60 -12.20 5.25
C GLY A 221 10.42 -11.58 4.53
N SER A 222 10.62 -10.83 3.42
CA SER A 222 9.48 -10.31 2.64
C SER A 222 8.70 -11.45 2.00
N LEU A 223 7.35 -11.42 2.08
CA LEU A 223 6.42 -12.46 1.66
C LEU A 223 6.78 -13.86 2.18
N PHE A 224 7.40 -13.94 3.36
CA PHE A 224 7.89 -15.20 3.92
C PHE A 224 6.81 -16.29 3.97
N SER A 225 5.60 -15.94 4.44
CA SER A 225 4.50 -16.90 4.65
C SER A 225 3.59 -17.08 3.43
N GLN A 226 3.86 -16.40 2.29
CA GLN A 226 3.06 -16.61 1.09
C GLN A 226 3.08 -18.09 0.73
N ASN A 227 1.89 -18.68 0.49
CA ASN A 227 1.82 -20.10 0.15
C ASN A 227 0.52 -20.46 -0.57
N PHE A 228 0.61 -20.64 -1.85
CA PHE A 228 -0.51 -21.02 -2.70
C PHE A 228 -0.46 -22.52 -2.99
N GLY A 229 -1.57 -23.23 -2.71
CA GLY A 229 -1.73 -24.67 -2.96
C GLY A 229 -2.08 -25.01 -4.41
N THR A 230 -2.33 -24.00 -5.25
CA THR A 230 -2.63 -24.12 -6.69
C THR A 230 -1.84 -23.06 -7.45
N ALA A 231 -1.56 -23.31 -8.73
CA ALA A 231 -0.87 -22.34 -9.59
C ALA A 231 -1.68 -21.03 -9.64
N THR A 232 -1.11 -19.97 -9.07
CA THR A 232 -1.79 -18.68 -8.88
C THR A 232 -0.87 -17.54 -9.32
N ASN A 233 -1.38 -16.66 -10.18
CA ASN A 233 -0.73 -15.38 -10.43
C ASN A 233 -1.02 -14.44 -9.26
N THR A 234 -0.09 -14.31 -8.35
CA THR A 234 -0.27 -13.56 -7.10
C THR A 234 -0.20 -12.05 -7.31
N LEU A 235 0.71 -11.60 -8.19
CA LEU A 235 0.98 -10.19 -8.48
C LEU A 235 1.28 -9.36 -7.22
N ASN A 236 1.87 -9.99 -6.21
CA ASN A 236 2.26 -9.34 -4.97
C ASN A 236 3.63 -8.66 -5.12
N THR A 237 3.77 -7.45 -4.60
CA THR A 237 5.03 -6.72 -4.53
C THR A 237 5.31 -6.37 -3.07
N ALA A 238 6.39 -6.87 -2.50
CA ALA A 238 6.83 -6.55 -1.15
C ALA A 238 8.31 -6.14 -1.14
N VAL A 239 8.57 -4.90 -0.75
CA VAL A 239 9.94 -4.34 -0.70
C VAL A 239 10.21 -3.75 0.68
N GLY A 240 11.07 -4.37 1.45
CA GLY A 240 11.45 -3.96 2.79
C GLY A 240 11.62 -5.15 3.74
N TYR A 241 12.26 -4.91 4.87
CA TYR A 241 12.38 -5.89 5.95
C TYR A 241 11.00 -6.32 6.43
N GLU A 242 10.71 -7.63 6.39
CA GLU A 242 9.43 -8.24 6.79
C GLU A 242 8.17 -7.63 6.12
N ALA A 243 8.31 -7.01 4.93
CA ALA A 243 7.15 -6.51 4.19
C ALA A 243 6.23 -7.69 3.80
N GLY A 244 4.96 -7.66 4.24
CA GLY A 244 3.99 -8.72 3.98
C GLY A 244 4.36 -10.09 4.55
N VAL A 245 5.16 -10.14 5.61
CA VAL A 245 5.75 -11.40 6.13
C VAL A 245 4.72 -12.49 6.43
N LEU A 246 3.51 -12.14 6.83
CA LEU A 246 2.43 -13.09 7.13
C LEU A 246 1.35 -13.22 6.04
N LEU A 247 1.55 -12.57 4.89
CA LEU A 247 0.64 -12.72 3.76
C LEU A 247 0.72 -14.16 3.25
N ASN A 248 -0.36 -14.92 3.39
CA ASN A 248 -0.35 -16.33 2.98
C ASN A 248 -1.33 -16.66 1.84
N GLY A 249 -2.37 -15.87 1.61
CA GLY A 249 -3.37 -16.11 0.58
C GLY A 249 -3.84 -14.86 -0.16
N GLY A 250 -3.38 -13.66 0.21
CA GLY A 250 -3.75 -12.41 -0.47
C GLY A 250 -3.05 -12.25 -1.82
N VAL A 251 -3.73 -11.61 -2.77
CA VAL A 251 -3.24 -11.35 -4.13
C VAL A 251 -3.34 -9.85 -4.49
N ASN A 252 -2.58 -9.42 -5.49
CA ASN A 252 -2.55 -8.02 -5.97
C ASN A 252 -2.17 -7.00 -4.89
N CYS A 253 -1.30 -7.38 -3.97
CA CYS A 253 -0.86 -6.52 -2.88
C CYS A 253 0.45 -5.80 -3.20
N THR A 254 0.57 -4.56 -2.71
CA THR A 254 1.80 -3.76 -2.80
C THR A 254 2.21 -3.30 -1.41
N PHE A 255 3.29 -3.85 -0.85
CA PHE A 255 3.82 -3.53 0.48
C PHE A 255 5.25 -3.00 0.36
N ILE A 256 5.44 -1.69 0.55
CA ILE A 256 6.76 -1.05 0.39
C ILE A 256 7.13 -0.31 1.68
N GLY A 257 8.14 -0.79 2.36
CA GLY A 257 8.63 -0.23 3.62
C GLY A 257 8.90 -1.32 4.66
N GLY A 258 9.75 -1.04 5.62
CA GLY A 258 10.01 -1.96 6.72
C GLY A 258 8.71 -2.24 7.50
N SER A 259 8.38 -3.50 7.66
CA SER A 259 7.17 -3.97 8.36
C SER A 259 5.83 -3.46 7.75
N ALA A 260 5.79 -3.07 6.48
CA ALA A 260 4.54 -2.77 5.80
C ALA A 260 3.69 -4.05 5.66
N GLY A 261 2.43 -4.02 6.09
CA GLY A 261 1.49 -5.15 5.96
C GLY A 261 1.89 -6.41 6.71
N VAL A 262 2.66 -6.33 7.79
CA VAL A 262 3.16 -7.52 8.54
C VAL A 262 2.06 -8.51 8.88
N PHE A 263 0.94 -8.04 9.42
CA PHE A 263 -0.17 -8.88 9.86
C PHE A 263 -1.32 -9.00 8.83
N ALA A 264 -1.12 -8.52 7.59
CA ALA A 264 -2.02 -8.85 6.48
C ALA A 264 -1.87 -10.33 6.14
N THR A 265 -2.98 -11.06 6.03
CA THR A 265 -2.94 -12.51 5.74
C THR A 265 -3.65 -12.86 4.44
N THR A 266 -4.91 -12.52 4.30
CA THR A 266 -5.73 -12.78 3.11
C THR A 266 -6.28 -11.50 2.49
N ALA A 267 -5.73 -10.34 2.88
CA ALA A 267 -6.12 -9.05 2.35
C ALA A 267 -5.71 -8.93 0.87
N ASP A 268 -6.69 -8.83 -0.02
CA ASP A 268 -6.46 -8.65 -1.46
C ASP A 268 -6.43 -7.17 -1.84
N ASN A 269 -5.78 -6.85 -2.97
CA ASN A 269 -5.81 -5.53 -3.59
C ASN A 269 -5.41 -4.39 -2.63
N SER A 270 -4.54 -4.67 -1.68
CA SER A 270 -4.14 -3.69 -0.66
C SER A 270 -2.77 -3.08 -0.97
N THR A 271 -2.66 -1.76 -0.76
CA THR A 271 -1.43 -1.00 -1.02
C THR A 271 -0.96 -0.32 0.26
N PHE A 272 0.18 -0.76 0.82
CA PHE A 272 0.78 -0.20 2.03
C PHE A 272 2.20 0.31 1.72
N ILE A 273 2.39 1.63 1.79
CA ILE A 273 3.67 2.27 1.45
C ILE A 273 4.14 3.15 2.62
N GLY A 274 5.23 2.76 3.23
CA GLY A 274 5.82 3.44 4.39
C GLY A 274 6.18 2.45 5.51
N THR A 275 7.08 2.84 6.40
CA THR A 275 7.41 2.03 7.57
C THR A 275 6.16 1.82 8.42
N ASN A 276 5.84 0.56 8.75
CA ASN A 276 4.67 0.11 9.48
C ASN A 276 3.31 0.49 8.83
N ALA A 277 3.24 0.93 7.58
CA ALA A 277 1.96 1.20 6.91
C ALA A 277 1.12 -0.09 6.87
N GLY A 278 -0.14 -0.02 7.30
CA GLY A 278 -1.04 -1.18 7.35
C GLY A 278 -0.51 -2.37 8.14
N LYS A 279 0.38 -2.14 9.11
CA LYS A 279 1.09 -3.22 9.82
C LYS A 279 0.16 -4.21 10.49
N GLY A 280 -0.92 -3.73 11.13
CA GLY A 280 -1.80 -4.56 11.95
C GLY A 280 -1.21 -4.90 13.32
N ILE A 281 -1.85 -5.84 14.03
CA ILE A 281 -1.40 -6.28 15.36
C ILE A 281 -1.35 -7.80 15.49
N THR A 282 -0.51 -8.28 16.41
CA THR A 282 -0.45 -9.70 16.76
C THR A 282 -1.79 -10.18 17.30
N GLY A 283 -2.32 -11.25 16.73
CA GLY A 283 -3.56 -11.90 17.22
C GLY A 283 -4.87 -11.42 16.57
N ALA A 284 -4.85 -10.30 15.82
CA ALA A 284 -6.00 -9.83 15.05
C ALA A 284 -5.55 -9.44 13.63
N ARG A 285 -5.39 -10.44 12.79
CA ARG A 285 -4.81 -10.30 11.45
C ARG A 285 -5.75 -9.57 10.50
N LEU A 286 -5.20 -8.74 9.61
CA LEU A 286 -5.97 -8.07 8.57
C LEU A 286 -6.39 -9.09 7.48
N THR A 287 -7.68 -9.17 7.25
CA THR A 287 -8.32 -9.98 6.21
C THR A 287 -9.17 -9.15 5.25
N GLY A 288 -9.44 -7.89 5.59
CA GLY A 288 -10.22 -6.97 4.74
C GLY A 288 -9.42 -6.48 3.55
N ASN A 289 -10.10 -6.31 2.43
CA ASN A 289 -9.54 -6.01 1.10
C ASN A 289 -9.57 -4.52 0.76
N ASN A 290 -8.89 -4.15 -0.33
CA ASN A 290 -8.98 -2.82 -0.94
C ASN A 290 -8.52 -1.67 -0.03
N ASN A 291 -7.59 -1.92 0.88
CA ASN A 291 -7.04 -0.85 1.71
C ASN A 291 -5.82 -0.20 1.05
N THR A 292 -5.77 1.12 1.09
CA THR A 292 -4.60 1.90 0.69
C THR A 292 -4.11 2.71 1.88
N ALA A 293 -2.88 2.48 2.34
CA ALA A 293 -2.26 3.27 3.39
C ALA A 293 -0.86 3.73 2.97
N VAL A 294 -0.66 5.03 2.86
CA VAL A 294 0.59 5.64 2.40
C VAL A 294 1.09 6.65 3.44
N GLY A 295 2.21 6.37 4.03
CA GLY A 295 2.84 7.16 5.07
C GLY A 295 3.39 6.30 6.19
N LYS A 296 4.32 6.84 6.97
CA LYS A 296 4.82 6.17 8.18
C LYS A 296 3.66 5.98 9.17
N ASP A 297 3.47 4.75 9.65
CA ASP A 297 2.42 4.38 10.58
C ASP A 297 0.97 4.68 10.08
N ALA A 298 0.77 4.92 8.77
CA ALA A 298 -0.57 5.07 8.19
C ALA A 298 -1.36 3.77 8.33
N GLY A 299 -2.57 3.82 8.89
CA GLY A 299 -3.39 2.63 9.14
C GLY A 299 -2.69 1.58 10.01
N LEU A 300 -1.88 2.00 10.98
CA LEU A 300 -0.99 1.13 11.77
C LEU A 300 -1.69 -0.08 12.38
N LEU A 301 -2.91 0.08 12.91
CA LEU A 301 -3.65 -0.95 13.64
C LEU A 301 -4.73 -1.67 12.82
N LEU A 302 -4.75 -1.50 11.49
CA LEU A 302 -5.72 -2.20 10.63
C LEU A 302 -5.76 -3.69 10.91
N GLN A 303 -6.96 -4.24 11.18
CA GLN A 303 -7.14 -5.64 11.57
C GLN A 303 -8.51 -6.18 11.18
N GLY A 304 -8.69 -7.50 11.26
CA GLY A 304 -9.95 -8.14 10.97
C GLY A 304 -10.45 -7.80 9.57
N GLY A 305 -11.73 -7.48 9.45
CA GLY A 305 -12.38 -7.13 8.20
C GLY A 305 -12.26 -5.67 7.77
N ALA A 306 -11.36 -4.86 8.35
CA ALA A 306 -11.15 -3.47 7.92
C ALA A 306 -10.89 -3.42 6.41
N ALA A 307 -11.75 -2.73 5.65
CA ALA A 307 -11.71 -2.75 4.19
C ALA A 307 -12.01 -1.38 3.59
N GLU A 308 -11.57 -1.18 2.35
CA GLU A 308 -11.94 -0.01 1.54
C GLU A 308 -11.51 1.33 2.15
N ASN A 309 -10.47 1.31 2.99
CA ASN A 309 -9.90 2.54 3.52
C ASN A 309 -8.86 3.12 2.55
N THR A 310 -8.92 4.45 2.34
CA THR A 310 -7.91 5.23 1.63
C THR A 310 -7.25 6.20 2.62
N ILE A 311 -6.01 5.93 2.98
CA ILE A 311 -5.28 6.59 4.07
C ILE A 311 -3.98 7.17 3.53
N PHE A 312 -3.82 8.48 3.55
CA PHE A 312 -2.64 9.21 3.07
C PHE A 312 -2.12 10.20 4.12
N GLY A 313 -0.96 9.96 4.65
CA GLY A 313 -0.30 10.83 5.63
C GLY A 313 0.36 10.03 6.75
N ALA A 314 1.40 10.57 7.36
CA ALA A 314 1.96 9.96 8.56
C ALA A 314 0.92 9.95 9.69
N LEU A 315 0.80 8.84 10.41
CA LEU A 315 -0.17 8.66 11.51
C LEU A 315 -1.64 8.87 11.10
N ALA A 316 -1.95 8.92 9.81
CA ALA A 316 -3.34 8.98 9.37
C ALA A 316 -4.02 7.64 9.67
N GLY A 317 -5.21 7.67 10.28
CA GLY A 317 -5.99 6.47 10.62
C GLY A 317 -5.22 5.41 11.39
N ASP A 318 -4.21 5.78 12.16
CA ASP A 318 -3.28 4.85 12.81
C ASP A 318 -3.94 4.01 13.91
N ALA A 319 -5.07 4.45 14.47
CA ALA A 319 -5.86 3.72 15.45
C ALA A 319 -6.99 2.85 14.83
N ILE A 320 -7.20 2.88 13.49
CA ILE A 320 -8.26 2.09 12.85
C ILE A 320 -8.04 0.60 13.13
N THR A 321 -9.06 -0.02 13.72
CA THR A 321 -9.07 -1.47 13.94
C THR A 321 -9.91 -2.18 12.88
N THR A 322 -11.23 -2.11 12.97
CA THR A 322 -12.16 -2.76 12.04
C THR A 322 -12.98 -1.78 11.20
N GLY A 323 -12.74 -0.46 11.35
CA GLY A 323 -13.39 0.57 10.55
C GLY A 323 -13.10 0.42 9.05
N GLY A 324 -14.05 0.82 8.20
CA GLY A 324 -13.93 0.68 6.75
C GLY A 324 -14.49 1.87 5.98
N GLU A 325 -14.26 1.91 4.67
CA GLU A 325 -14.80 2.94 3.78
C GLU A 325 -14.38 4.39 4.17
N ASN A 326 -13.26 4.56 4.87
CA ASN A 326 -12.77 5.88 5.27
C ASN A 326 -11.80 6.44 4.24
N CYS A 327 -11.88 7.75 3.98
CA CYS A 327 -10.97 8.52 3.12
C CYS A 327 -10.25 9.58 3.96
N LEU A 328 -8.98 9.34 4.28
CA LEU A 328 -8.18 10.13 5.21
C LEU A 328 -6.94 10.69 4.53
N PHE A 329 -6.83 12.01 4.45
CA PHE A 329 -5.73 12.71 3.80
C PHE A 329 -5.14 13.79 4.70
N GLY A 330 -3.94 13.61 5.18
CA GLY A 330 -3.21 14.55 6.04
C GLY A 330 -2.50 13.83 7.17
N MET A 331 -1.50 14.47 7.76
CA MET A 331 -0.86 13.95 8.96
C MET A 331 -1.90 13.88 10.10
N GLY A 332 -1.99 12.76 10.82
CA GLY A 332 -2.94 12.58 11.91
C GLY A 332 -4.43 12.63 11.51
N ALA A 333 -4.77 12.69 10.20
CA ALA A 333 -6.17 12.68 9.78
C ALA A 333 -6.87 11.42 10.26
N GLY A 334 -7.95 11.56 11.05
CA GLY A 334 -8.69 10.42 11.63
C GLY A 334 -7.87 9.55 12.58
N GLY A 335 -6.84 10.10 13.24
CA GLY A 335 -5.89 9.34 14.06
C GLY A 335 -6.51 8.53 15.22
N SER A 336 -7.70 8.88 15.71
CA SER A 336 -8.38 8.16 16.77
C SER A 336 -9.53 7.26 16.30
N ILE A 337 -9.80 7.19 14.98
CA ILE A 337 -10.82 6.28 14.42
C ILE A 337 -10.50 4.84 14.83
N GLN A 338 -11.48 4.12 15.36
CA GLN A 338 -11.33 2.70 15.68
C GLN A 338 -12.22 1.81 14.81
N THR A 339 -13.52 1.99 14.88
CA THR A 339 -14.51 1.16 14.18
C THR A 339 -15.39 1.94 13.22
N SER A 340 -15.22 3.27 13.18
CA SER A 340 -16.03 4.16 12.36
C SER A 340 -15.88 3.89 10.88
N ILE A 341 -16.96 4.18 10.14
CA ILE A 341 -17.04 3.95 8.71
C ILE A 341 -17.45 5.23 7.95
N ARG A 342 -17.06 5.29 6.67
CA ARG A 342 -17.53 6.33 5.72
C ARG A 342 -17.16 7.76 6.09
N ASN A 343 -16.07 7.97 6.81
CA ASN A 343 -15.58 9.31 7.09
C ASN A 343 -14.66 9.82 5.97
N THR A 344 -14.77 11.12 5.65
CA THR A 344 -13.91 11.82 4.70
C THR A 344 -13.21 12.96 5.41
N PHE A 345 -11.93 12.77 5.74
CA PHE A 345 -11.11 13.76 6.45
C PHE A 345 -9.94 14.20 5.58
N PHE A 346 -9.84 15.50 5.34
CA PHE A 346 -8.82 16.10 4.48
C PHE A 346 -8.16 17.30 5.15
N GLY A 347 -6.97 17.12 5.63
CA GLY A 347 -6.17 18.15 6.32
C GLY A 347 -5.38 17.57 7.48
N ASP A 348 -4.36 18.30 7.89
CA ASP A 348 -3.58 17.99 9.09
C ASP A 348 -4.49 18.00 10.32
N ASP A 349 -4.48 16.91 11.10
CA ASP A 349 -5.36 16.68 12.25
C ASP A 349 -6.88 16.80 11.96
N ALA A 350 -7.33 16.70 10.71
CA ALA A 350 -8.75 16.67 10.40
C ALA A 350 -9.39 15.41 10.99
N GLY A 351 -10.45 15.57 11.80
CA GLY A 351 -11.13 14.47 12.49
C GLY A 351 -10.24 13.64 13.42
N ASN A 352 -9.10 14.20 13.86
CA ASN A 352 -8.08 13.45 14.61
C ASN A 352 -8.64 12.75 15.87
N THR A 353 -9.61 13.34 16.55
CA THR A 353 -10.25 12.80 17.75
C THR A 353 -11.57 12.07 17.51
N CYS A 354 -11.96 11.85 16.26
CA CYS A 354 -13.13 11.03 15.92
C CYS A 354 -12.87 9.56 16.32
N THR A 355 -13.76 8.99 17.12
CA THR A 355 -13.61 7.60 17.61
C THR A 355 -14.63 6.64 17.00
N THR A 356 -15.92 6.95 17.11
CA THR A 356 -17.03 6.11 16.67
C THR A 356 -18.04 6.82 15.75
N GLY A 357 -17.84 8.12 15.46
CA GLY A 357 -18.74 8.86 14.57
C GLY A 357 -18.60 8.41 13.12
N ASP A 358 -19.72 8.15 12.47
CA ASP A 358 -19.81 7.65 11.09
C ASP A 358 -20.22 8.75 10.09
N SER A 359 -19.80 8.59 8.83
CA SER A 359 -20.28 9.43 7.71
C SER A 359 -20.05 10.93 7.92
N ASN A 360 -18.94 11.30 8.56
CA ASN A 360 -18.57 12.70 8.77
C ASN A 360 -17.62 13.19 7.67
N VAL A 361 -17.70 14.49 7.35
CA VAL A 361 -16.78 15.19 6.46
C VAL A 361 -16.05 16.26 7.25
N ALA A 362 -14.71 16.18 7.35
CA ALA A 362 -13.87 17.22 7.94
C ALA A 362 -12.80 17.65 6.93
N MET A 363 -12.82 18.93 6.51
CA MET A 363 -11.84 19.46 5.56
C MET A 363 -11.19 20.73 6.10
N GLY A 364 -9.89 20.67 6.32
CA GLY A 364 -9.07 21.77 6.85
C GLY A 364 -8.29 21.36 8.09
N HIS A 365 -7.22 22.10 8.40
CA HIS A 365 -6.44 21.84 9.61
C HIS A 365 -7.33 21.89 10.85
N ALA A 366 -7.26 20.84 11.67
CA ALA A 366 -8.01 20.68 12.91
C ALA A 366 -9.55 20.86 12.77
N ALA A 367 -10.13 20.68 11.58
CA ALA A 367 -11.58 20.53 11.44
C ALA A 367 -12.02 19.28 12.21
N MET A 368 -12.99 19.40 13.16
CA MET A 368 -13.40 18.31 14.09
C MET A 368 -12.20 17.69 14.84
N GLY A 369 -11.18 18.50 15.17
CA GLY A 369 -9.87 18.01 15.61
C GLY A 369 -9.66 17.85 17.12
N GLN A 370 -10.51 18.41 18.00
CA GLN A 370 -10.30 18.43 19.45
C GLN A 370 -11.40 17.75 20.28
N GLY A 371 -12.65 17.75 19.81
CA GLY A 371 -13.73 17.02 20.47
C GLY A 371 -13.65 15.53 20.19
N VAL A 372 -13.90 14.67 21.17
CA VAL A 372 -14.03 13.22 20.93
C VAL A 372 -15.33 12.99 20.17
N THR A 373 -15.24 12.98 18.82
CA THR A 373 -16.42 12.90 17.95
C THR A 373 -17.00 11.49 17.95
N THR A 374 -18.23 11.38 18.42
CA THR A 374 -19.05 10.17 18.36
C THR A 374 -20.34 10.39 17.54
N GLY A 375 -20.63 11.63 17.17
CA GLY A 375 -21.80 12.00 16.37
C GLY A 375 -21.59 11.75 14.88
N ASP A 376 -22.69 11.52 14.16
CA ASP A 376 -22.72 11.11 12.77
C ASP A 376 -23.20 12.23 11.84
N PHE A 377 -22.90 12.08 10.54
CA PHE A 377 -23.45 12.93 9.46
C PHE A 377 -23.13 14.42 9.61
N ASN A 378 -21.97 14.77 10.15
CA ASN A 378 -21.54 16.15 10.25
C ASN A 378 -20.65 16.55 9.07
N VAL A 379 -20.75 17.81 8.63
CA VAL A 379 -19.89 18.44 7.63
C VAL A 379 -19.18 19.63 8.28
N ALA A 380 -17.85 19.56 8.40
CA ALA A 380 -17.01 20.62 8.93
C ALA A 380 -15.92 21.01 7.92
N ILE A 381 -16.04 22.20 7.31
CA ILE A 381 -15.11 22.67 6.27
C ILE A 381 -14.49 24.01 6.68
N GLY A 382 -13.20 24.04 6.86
CA GLY A 382 -12.42 25.23 7.22
C GLY A 382 -11.47 24.97 8.39
N PHE A 383 -10.51 25.88 8.59
CA PHE A 383 -9.61 25.83 9.74
C PHE A 383 -10.43 25.79 11.06
N ALA A 384 -10.23 24.76 11.87
CA ALA A 384 -10.92 24.55 13.16
C ALA A 384 -12.46 24.65 13.08
N ALA A 385 -13.08 24.30 11.94
CA ALA A 385 -14.53 24.19 11.84
C ALA A 385 -15.02 23.02 12.69
N GLY A 386 -16.08 23.19 13.49
CA GLY A 386 -16.62 22.16 14.38
C GLY A 386 -15.58 21.56 15.34
N ASN A 387 -14.60 22.33 15.78
CA ASN A 387 -13.38 21.84 16.42
C ASN A 387 -13.62 20.98 17.68
N VAL A 388 -14.62 21.29 18.49
CA VAL A 388 -14.94 20.53 19.71
C VAL A 388 -16.21 19.66 19.58
N LEU A 389 -16.63 19.32 18.37
CA LEU A 389 -17.79 18.48 18.15
C LEU A 389 -17.61 17.12 18.83
N THR A 390 -18.62 16.73 19.61
CA THR A 390 -18.64 15.45 20.35
C THR A 390 -19.77 14.54 19.88
N SER A 391 -20.94 14.62 20.47
CA SER A 391 -22.11 13.78 20.13
C SER A 391 -23.12 14.48 19.21
N GLY A 392 -22.86 15.74 18.80
CA GLY A 392 -23.73 16.44 17.86
C GLY A 392 -23.79 15.74 16.51
N THR A 393 -24.99 15.73 15.89
CA THR A 393 -25.22 15.06 14.60
C THR A 393 -25.89 16.00 13.60
N LEU A 394 -25.72 15.68 12.29
CA LEU A 394 -26.40 16.41 11.22
C LEU A 394 -26.05 17.91 11.16
N ASN A 395 -24.88 18.31 11.63
CA ASN A 395 -24.42 19.69 11.55
C ASN A 395 -23.68 19.96 10.25
N THR A 396 -23.89 21.14 9.66
CA THR A 396 -23.12 21.68 8.55
C THR A 396 -22.43 22.97 9.00
N VAL A 397 -21.09 22.92 9.19
CA VAL A 397 -20.29 24.06 9.65
C VAL A 397 -19.20 24.37 8.61
N ILE A 398 -19.32 25.52 7.94
CA ILE A 398 -18.42 25.90 6.83
C ILE A 398 -17.83 27.29 7.07
N GLY A 399 -16.52 27.34 7.24
CA GLY A 399 -15.79 28.59 7.45
C GLY A 399 -14.73 28.45 8.55
N LYS A 400 -13.76 29.38 8.60
CA LYS A 400 -12.78 29.41 9.68
C LYS A 400 -13.49 29.50 11.02
N SER A 401 -13.25 28.53 11.90
CA SER A 401 -13.85 28.44 13.25
C SER A 401 -15.39 28.52 13.25
N ALA A 402 -16.07 28.15 12.17
CA ALA A 402 -17.52 28.01 12.19
C ALA A 402 -17.91 26.89 13.15
N GLY A 403 -18.90 27.11 14.02
CA GLY A 403 -19.35 26.14 15.01
C GLY A 403 -18.23 25.61 15.92
N ALA A 404 -17.21 26.43 16.21
CA ALA A 404 -15.97 25.95 16.86
C ALA A 404 -16.21 25.31 18.24
N VAL A 405 -17.25 25.71 18.97
CA VAL A 405 -17.61 25.12 20.29
C VAL A 405 -18.86 24.25 20.25
N VAL A 406 -19.45 23.98 19.07
CA VAL A 406 -20.57 23.02 18.97
C VAL A 406 -20.09 21.66 19.46
N SER A 407 -20.68 21.20 20.55
CA SER A 407 -20.34 19.88 21.11
C SER A 407 -21.47 18.87 20.95
N THR A 408 -22.66 19.18 21.45
CA THR A 408 -23.82 18.28 21.44
C THR A 408 -24.97 18.78 20.57
N GLY A 409 -24.89 20.03 20.06
CA GLY A 409 -25.92 20.61 19.19
C GLY A 409 -26.17 19.76 17.95
N VAL A 410 -27.45 19.67 17.52
CA VAL A 410 -27.85 18.85 16.36
C VAL A 410 -28.56 19.70 15.29
N GLN A 411 -28.45 19.29 14.02
CA GLN A 411 -29.16 19.90 12.90
C GLN A 411 -28.87 21.41 12.70
N ASN A 412 -27.65 21.86 13.01
CA ASN A 412 -27.25 23.24 12.80
C ASN A 412 -26.61 23.44 11.40
N THR A 413 -26.88 24.58 10.79
CA THR A 413 -26.23 25.03 9.55
C THR A 413 -25.54 26.36 9.78
N PHE A 414 -24.20 26.37 9.88
CA PHE A 414 -23.37 27.56 10.12
C PHE A 414 -22.41 27.77 8.95
N VAL A 415 -22.63 28.85 8.18
CA VAL A 415 -21.81 29.16 6.99
C VAL A 415 -21.24 30.57 7.10
N GLY A 416 -19.93 30.65 7.32
CA GLY A 416 -19.20 31.90 7.48
C GLY A 416 -18.10 31.79 8.54
N ALA A 417 -17.06 32.64 8.47
CA ALA A 417 -16.05 32.67 9.53
C ALA A 417 -16.68 33.07 10.88
N LEU A 418 -16.34 32.35 11.94
CA LEU A 418 -16.87 32.59 13.29
C LEU A 418 -18.41 32.50 13.38
N CYS A 419 -19.06 31.84 12.43
CA CYS A 419 -20.49 31.63 12.42
C CYS A 419 -20.87 30.55 13.43
N GLY A 420 -21.78 30.83 14.35
CA GLY A 420 -22.20 29.87 15.39
C GLY A 420 -21.08 29.42 16.32
N ASP A 421 -19.97 30.15 16.40
CA ASP A 421 -18.76 29.74 17.11
C ASP A 421 -18.89 29.71 18.63
N GLY A 422 -19.90 30.38 19.21
CA GLY A 422 -20.25 30.31 20.62
C GLY A 422 -21.36 29.31 20.96
N THR A 423 -22.04 28.72 19.97
CA THR A 423 -23.15 27.77 20.18
C THR A 423 -22.61 26.41 20.60
N ASN A 424 -23.00 25.93 21.77
CA ASN A 424 -22.54 24.65 22.32
C ASN A 424 -23.55 23.51 22.09
N ASP A 425 -24.79 23.67 22.57
CA ASP A 425 -25.84 22.66 22.62
C ASP A 425 -27.13 23.09 21.89
N GLY A 426 -27.17 24.28 21.30
CA GLY A 426 -28.31 24.77 20.52
C GLY A 426 -28.57 23.89 19.28
N ASN A 427 -29.85 23.63 18.99
CA ASN A 427 -30.26 22.75 17.90
C ASN A 427 -31.03 23.53 16.80
N GLU A 428 -31.05 22.98 15.59
CA GLU A 428 -31.91 23.49 14.52
C GLU A 428 -31.65 24.96 14.17
N ASN A 429 -30.43 25.46 14.39
CA ASN A 429 -30.07 26.84 14.06
C ASN A 429 -29.54 26.95 12.63
N THR A 430 -29.94 27.99 11.93
CA THR A 430 -29.41 28.35 10.60
C THR A 430 -28.73 29.72 10.69
N ALA A 431 -27.42 29.78 10.48
CA ALA A 431 -26.69 31.04 10.42
C ALA A 431 -25.80 31.12 9.17
N VAL A 432 -25.91 32.25 8.44
CA VAL A 432 -25.14 32.51 7.25
C VAL A 432 -24.53 33.92 7.32
N GLY A 433 -23.25 33.99 7.44
CA GLY A 433 -22.50 35.27 7.53
C GLY A 433 -21.38 35.22 8.55
N MET A 434 -20.41 36.12 8.43
CA MET A 434 -19.32 36.23 9.41
C MET A 434 -19.91 36.61 10.77
N ALA A 435 -19.56 35.85 11.81
CA ALA A 435 -20.02 36.07 13.19
C ALA A 435 -21.57 36.10 13.37
N ALA A 436 -22.32 35.46 12.46
CA ALA A 436 -23.76 35.24 12.67
C ALA A 436 -23.95 34.19 13.77
N LEU A 437 -24.85 34.44 14.76
CA LEU A 437 -25.12 33.57 15.93
C LEU A 437 -23.84 33.18 16.69
N SER A 438 -22.90 34.11 16.90
CA SER A 438 -21.66 33.83 17.66
C SER A 438 -21.87 33.62 19.16
N GLY A 439 -23.04 34.01 19.71
CA GLY A 439 -23.39 33.72 21.10
C GLY A 439 -23.77 32.26 21.32
N ASN A 440 -23.80 31.82 22.58
CA ASN A 440 -24.34 30.49 22.91
C ASN A 440 -25.89 30.51 22.82
N CYS A 441 -26.41 30.35 21.61
CA CYS A 441 -27.83 30.45 21.34
C CYS A 441 -28.59 29.16 21.65
N GLY A 442 -29.86 29.31 21.99
CA GLY A 442 -30.81 28.19 22.05
C GLY A 442 -31.14 27.62 20.69
N GLY A 443 -32.21 26.87 20.56
CA GLY A 443 -32.58 26.22 19.29
C GLY A 443 -33.51 27.06 18.40
N GLY A 444 -33.58 26.69 17.11
CA GLY A 444 -34.54 27.21 16.15
C GLY A 444 -34.29 28.63 15.68
N ASN A 445 -33.06 29.16 15.79
CA ASN A 445 -32.76 30.52 15.33
C ASN A 445 -32.33 30.52 13.84
N THR A 446 -32.77 31.54 13.12
CA THR A 446 -32.33 31.82 11.75
C THR A 446 -31.64 33.19 11.71
N ALA A 447 -30.37 33.24 11.33
CA ALA A 447 -29.60 34.48 11.21
C ALA A 447 -28.88 34.57 9.86
N VAL A 448 -29.14 35.62 9.09
CA VAL A 448 -28.52 35.82 7.78
C VAL A 448 -27.94 37.24 7.69
N GLY A 449 -26.63 37.31 7.59
CA GLY A 449 -25.90 38.58 7.51
C GLY A 449 -24.68 38.62 8.43
N LYS A 450 -23.72 39.49 8.14
CA LYS A 450 -22.59 39.73 9.03
C LYS A 450 -23.09 40.20 10.40
N ASP A 451 -22.61 39.62 11.49
CA ASP A 451 -22.96 39.93 12.88
C ASP A 451 -24.49 39.82 13.17
N ALA A 452 -25.26 39.12 12.31
CA ALA A 452 -26.70 38.92 12.56
C ALA A 452 -26.89 38.00 13.78
N GLY A 453 -27.61 38.50 14.79
CA GLY A 453 -27.88 37.77 16.03
C GLY A 453 -26.62 37.42 16.83
N GLU A 454 -25.54 38.20 16.72
CA GLU A 454 -24.22 37.89 17.33
C GLU A 454 -24.32 37.53 18.81
N ALA A 455 -25.16 38.19 19.59
CA ALA A 455 -25.29 37.99 21.04
C ALA A 455 -26.49 37.15 21.45
N ILE A 456 -27.25 36.53 20.51
CA ILE A 456 -28.45 35.77 20.84
C ILE A 456 -28.11 34.58 21.71
N THR A 457 -28.81 34.47 22.86
CA THR A 457 -28.86 33.26 23.71
C THR A 457 -30.26 32.63 23.72
N GLY A 458 -31.30 33.36 23.28
CA GLY A 458 -32.67 32.88 23.17
C GLY A 458 -32.90 31.93 22.01
N SER A 459 -34.18 31.51 21.85
CA SER A 459 -34.59 30.53 20.82
C SER A 459 -35.59 31.13 19.83
N ASN A 460 -35.74 30.50 18.65
CA ASN A 460 -36.77 30.80 17.68
C ASN A 460 -36.75 32.25 17.16
N ASN A 461 -35.55 32.86 17.06
CA ASN A 461 -35.43 34.20 16.49
C ASN A 461 -35.11 34.10 14.99
N THR A 462 -35.71 35.00 14.21
CA THR A 462 -35.39 35.21 12.79
C THR A 462 -34.78 36.60 12.62
N VAL A 463 -33.49 36.66 12.31
CA VAL A 463 -32.74 37.92 12.13
C VAL A 463 -32.08 37.94 10.76
N MET A 464 -32.39 38.94 9.92
CA MET A 464 -31.89 39.02 8.56
C MET A 464 -31.43 40.43 8.21
N GLY A 465 -30.15 40.59 7.93
CA GLY A 465 -29.48 41.85 7.64
C GLY A 465 -28.19 41.98 8.42
N LYS A 466 -27.26 42.82 7.94
CA LYS A 466 -26.02 43.14 8.69
C LYS A 466 -26.40 43.63 10.07
N SER A 467 -25.84 43.06 11.12
CA SER A 467 -26.05 43.42 12.53
C SER A 467 -27.53 43.37 12.99
N ALA A 468 -28.45 42.78 12.21
CA ALA A 468 -29.82 42.60 12.65
C ALA A 468 -29.86 41.75 13.92
N GLY A 469 -30.55 42.22 14.96
CA GLY A 469 -30.64 41.52 16.26
C GLY A 469 -29.33 41.38 17.02
N LYS A 470 -28.28 42.11 16.65
CA LYS A 470 -26.94 42.02 17.30
C LYS A 470 -26.97 42.24 18.80
N ALA A 471 -27.86 43.09 19.33
CA ALA A 471 -27.99 43.36 20.75
C ALA A 471 -28.98 42.41 21.48
N VAL A 472 -29.68 41.54 20.74
CA VAL A 472 -30.59 40.56 21.37
C VAL A 472 -29.76 39.55 22.17
N THR A 473 -29.99 39.47 23.44
CA THR A 473 -29.36 38.48 24.31
C THR A 473 -30.34 37.36 24.62
N GLY A 474 -31.19 37.47 25.62
CA GLY A 474 -32.12 36.43 26.09
C GLY A 474 -33.51 36.38 25.41
N GLY A 475 -33.79 37.29 24.47
CA GLY A 475 -35.10 37.37 23.80
C GLY A 475 -35.36 36.16 22.87
N SER A 476 -36.62 35.70 22.83
CA SER A 476 -37.03 34.57 21.97
C SER A 476 -38.24 34.96 21.10
N ASN A 477 -38.41 34.24 19.98
CA ASN A 477 -39.51 34.42 19.03
C ASN A 477 -39.57 35.86 18.45
N ASN A 478 -38.42 36.44 18.13
CA ASN A 478 -38.33 37.74 17.47
C ASN A 478 -38.10 37.63 15.96
N MET A 479 -38.65 38.53 15.18
CA MET A 479 -38.37 38.73 13.75
C MET A 479 -37.78 40.11 13.54
N LEU A 480 -36.48 40.20 13.19
CA LEU A 480 -35.76 41.45 12.98
C LEU A 480 -35.16 41.47 11.58
N LEU A 481 -35.73 42.28 10.69
CA LEU A 481 -35.35 42.31 9.27
C LEU A 481 -34.82 43.70 8.87
N GLY A 482 -33.66 43.71 8.23
CA GLY A 482 -32.98 44.93 7.77
C GLY A 482 -31.68 45.19 8.51
N VAL A 483 -30.84 46.05 7.95
CA VAL A 483 -29.58 46.47 8.56
C VAL A 483 -29.88 47.08 9.92
N ASP A 484 -29.08 46.70 10.93
CA ASP A 484 -29.11 47.24 12.30
C ASP A 484 -30.52 47.17 12.99
N SER A 485 -31.45 46.35 12.44
CA SER A 485 -32.78 46.14 13.02
C SER A 485 -32.68 45.54 14.44
N GLY A 486 -33.37 46.18 15.41
CA GLY A 486 -33.32 45.82 16.85
C GLY A 486 -32.19 46.50 17.60
N LEU A 487 -31.44 47.42 16.97
CA LEU A 487 -30.47 48.30 17.64
C LEU A 487 -31.08 49.68 17.97
N SER A 488 -30.27 50.61 18.55
CA SER A 488 -30.66 52.00 18.78
C SER A 488 -31.05 52.64 17.46
N GLY A 489 -32.19 53.26 17.35
CA GLY A 489 -32.73 53.81 16.12
C GLY A 489 -33.70 52.88 15.37
N SER A 490 -33.77 51.59 15.70
CA SER A 490 -34.77 50.68 15.17
C SER A 490 -36.16 50.96 15.73
N PRO A 491 -37.24 50.67 15.00
CA PRO A 491 -38.61 50.70 15.55
C PRO A 491 -38.71 49.92 16.84
N GLY A 492 -39.16 50.59 17.94
CA GLY A 492 -39.25 49.99 19.30
C GLY A 492 -37.95 50.02 20.10
N GLY A 493 -36.86 50.64 19.58
CA GLY A 493 -35.56 50.81 20.27
C GLY A 493 -34.71 49.57 20.30
N VAL A 494 -33.77 49.47 21.24
CA VAL A 494 -32.85 48.34 21.40
C VAL A 494 -33.60 47.12 21.95
N HIS A 495 -33.56 46.03 21.23
CA HIS A 495 -34.13 44.74 21.66
C HIS A 495 -33.03 43.88 22.33
N THR A 496 -33.02 43.80 23.66
CA THR A 496 -32.02 42.97 24.38
C THR A 496 -32.65 41.65 24.88
N THR A 497 -33.60 41.72 25.76
CA THR A 497 -34.27 40.54 26.39
C THR A 497 -35.74 40.40 25.99
N SER A 498 -36.25 41.29 25.14
CA SER A 498 -37.63 41.27 24.64
C SER A 498 -37.92 40.04 23.80
N SER A 499 -39.09 39.45 23.96
CA SER A 499 -39.58 38.33 23.15
C SER A 499 -40.86 38.73 22.39
N ASN A 500 -41.18 37.93 21.34
CA ASN A 500 -42.40 38.10 20.54
C ASN A 500 -42.48 39.46 19.80
N ARG A 501 -41.34 39.94 19.28
CA ARG A 501 -41.23 41.23 18.59
C ARG A 501 -41.03 41.07 17.10
N ILE A 502 -41.58 41.99 16.32
CA ILE A 502 -41.26 42.21 14.92
C ILE A 502 -40.71 43.63 14.79
N ALA A 503 -39.49 43.76 14.22
CA ALA A 503 -38.91 45.05 13.85
C ALA A 503 -38.40 44.97 12.40
N LEU A 504 -38.74 45.99 11.62
CA LEU A 504 -38.37 46.11 10.17
C LEU A 504 -37.53 47.36 10.00
N GLY A 505 -36.21 47.17 9.74
CA GLY A 505 -35.27 48.26 9.46
C GLY A 505 -34.77 49.00 10.69
N ASP A 506 -34.06 50.10 10.43
CA ASP A 506 -33.50 51.07 11.38
C ASP A 506 -34.07 52.48 11.10
N GLU A 507 -33.50 53.54 11.70
CA GLU A 507 -33.92 54.92 11.49
C GLU A 507 -33.77 55.46 10.05
N ASN A 508 -33.04 54.73 9.19
CA ASN A 508 -32.83 55.12 7.80
C ASN A 508 -33.93 54.58 6.87
N VAL A 509 -34.78 53.67 7.36
CA VAL A 509 -35.94 53.15 6.60
C VAL A 509 -37.10 54.12 6.69
N THR A 510 -37.31 54.93 5.66
CA THR A 510 -38.31 55.99 5.61
C THR A 510 -39.65 55.59 5.02
N ASN A 511 -39.69 54.50 4.27
CA ASN A 511 -40.91 54.04 3.59
C ASN A 511 -41.06 52.51 3.66
N CYS A 512 -42.25 52.04 3.97
CA CYS A 512 -42.61 50.63 3.91
C CYS A 512 -43.84 50.50 2.98
N HIS A 513 -43.66 49.88 1.83
CA HIS A 513 -44.75 49.66 0.88
C HIS A 513 -45.39 48.29 1.10
N ILE A 514 -46.66 48.30 1.50
CA ILE A 514 -47.44 47.07 1.75
C ILE A 514 -48.67 47.11 0.84
N GLN A 515 -48.84 46.07 0.04
CA GLN A 515 -49.92 46.01 -0.96
C GLN A 515 -51.28 45.62 -0.37
N VAL A 516 -51.29 45.09 0.83
CA VAL A 516 -52.50 44.65 1.53
C VAL A 516 -52.52 45.26 2.94
N ASP A 517 -53.69 45.52 3.48
CA ASP A 517 -53.83 46.02 4.84
C ASP A 517 -53.36 45.01 5.87
N TRP A 518 -52.65 45.47 6.90
CA TRP A 518 -52.36 44.62 8.06
C TRP A 518 -53.61 44.37 8.85
N THR A 519 -54.05 43.12 8.90
CA THR A 519 -55.14 42.74 9.82
C THR A 519 -54.60 42.64 11.23
N VAL A 520 -54.91 43.59 12.07
CA VAL A 520 -54.66 43.53 13.50
C VAL A 520 -55.82 42.74 14.13
N ALA A 521 -55.55 41.51 14.60
CA ALA A 521 -56.52 40.81 15.41
C ALA A 521 -56.60 41.54 16.77
N SER A 522 -57.54 42.45 16.91
CA SER A 522 -57.78 43.12 18.20
C SER A 522 -58.67 42.26 19.08
N ASP A 523 -58.29 42.06 20.31
CA ASP A 523 -59.15 41.41 21.31
C ASP A 523 -60.40 42.28 21.54
N GLN A 524 -61.54 41.65 21.43
CA GLN A 524 -62.83 42.33 21.67
C GLN A 524 -62.91 42.93 23.08
N ARG A 525 -62.06 42.46 24.00
CA ARG A 525 -61.93 42.98 25.37
C ARG A 525 -61.23 44.36 25.42
N ASP A 526 -60.31 44.65 24.50
CA ASP A 526 -59.62 45.95 24.40
C ASP A 526 -60.52 47.07 23.84
N LYS A 527 -61.72 46.72 23.34
CA LYS A 527 -62.73 47.64 22.77
C LYS A 527 -63.90 47.87 23.71
N ALA A 528 -63.92 47.31 24.88
CA ALA A 528 -65.08 47.35 25.81
C ALA A 528 -65.26 48.72 26.51
N ASP A 529 -64.27 49.61 26.40
CA ASP A 529 -64.33 50.93 27.06
C ASP A 529 -64.66 52.10 26.10
N PHE A 530 -65.20 51.82 24.89
CA PHE A 530 -65.82 52.87 24.10
C PHE A 530 -67.24 53.12 24.63
N THR A 531 -67.33 53.88 25.67
CA THR A 531 -68.56 54.63 25.95
C THR A 531 -68.79 55.54 24.75
N ALA A 532 -69.96 55.43 24.12
CA ALA A 532 -70.35 56.37 23.10
C ALA A 532 -70.11 57.78 23.61
N LEU A 533 -69.19 58.56 23.00
CA LEU A 533 -69.04 59.96 23.26
C LEU A 533 -70.38 60.60 22.84
N ASP A 534 -71.14 60.98 23.83
CA ASP A 534 -72.44 61.74 23.67
C ASP A 534 -72.10 63.21 23.30
N LEU A 535 -71.15 63.41 22.44
CA LEU A 535 -70.79 64.66 21.86
C LEU A 535 -71.25 64.57 20.39
N GLY A 536 -72.47 65.00 20.19
CA GLY A 536 -73.09 65.05 18.83
C GLY A 536 -72.24 65.89 17.84
N LEU A 537 -72.60 65.80 16.61
CA LEU A 537 -71.99 66.48 15.44
C LEU A 537 -71.72 67.99 15.66
N ASP A 538 -72.33 68.62 16.63
CA ASP A 538 -72.14 70.02 16.98
C ASP A 538 -70.80 70.37 17.58
N PHE A 539 -70.03 69.39 18.17
CA PHE A 539 -68.68 69.60 18.66
C PHE A 539 -67.65 69.72 17.51
N VAL A 540 -67.92 69.14 16.35
CA VAL A 540 -67.02 69.18 15.19
C VAL A 540 -67.21 70.40 14.37
N LYS A 541 -68.29 71.23 14.63
CA LYS A 541 -68.62 72.46 13.90
C LYS A 541 -68.35 73.74 14.62
N ALA A 542 -67.74 73.69 15.85
CA ALA A 542 -67.32 74.87 16.64
C ALA A 542 -65.86 75.24 16.40
#